data_0292dfde9b3e9e5de76a6029283457f7
#
_entry.id   0292dfde9b3e9e5de76a6029283457f7
#
_cell.length_a   1.000
_cell.length_b   1.000
_cell.length_c   1.000
_cell.angle_alpha   90.00
_cell.angle_beta   90.00
_cell.angle_gamma   90.00
#
_symmetry.space_group_name_H-M   'P 1'
#
loop_
_entity.id
_entity.type
_entity.pdbx_description
1 polymer ?
#
loop_
_entity_poly.entity_id
_entity_poly.type
_entity_poly.pdbx_seq_one_letter_code
_entity_poly.pdbx_strand_id
1 'polypeptide(L)'
;MNSLDLARWQFAITTVYHFIFVPITIGMGFLVAGLQTAWYRTAKVKYLRATKFFGKLFLINFAIGVVTGIVQEFQFGMNWSSYSRFVGDIFGAPLAMEGLLAFFLESTFLGLWIFGWDRLPKKIHLATIWIASFGTLLSAYFILAANAWMQHPVAYRINLEKGRAELTSIVEVLTQKTALVTFFHTIPSAAFTAGAFVAGISGWLLTKKKDVEMSRSTLKLGLITMMVSFLMVFVSGDITSKVMTEQQPMKMAAAEALYETTESAPFSLLTIGTLDGSRSVFQIDIPSVLSFLATGDFKGTVEGVNNIQAEYEKTYGPGDYSPNIPLAYWSFRLMIGFGAIGFLFGLLALFQMRRGGTPRGKWFLPAMIFLPFTPLLANSFGWIFTEAGRQPWAVFGLIRTADGVSPMVSAGSVLFTMVTFTLLYGVLAFIEVGLTLRVIKNGPQTELDYEDPKLGGSESKNLVMAY
;
A
#
# COMPACT_ATOMS: atom_id res chain seq x y z
N MET A 1 -21.32 -21.53 3.51
CA MET A 1 -21.07 -20.11 3.21
C MET A 1 -22.06 -19.66 2.15
N ASN A 2 -22.70 -18.53 2.34
CA ASN A 2 -23.60 -17.95 1.34
C ASN A 2 -22.81 -17.15 0.28
N SER A 3 -23.49 -16.62 -0.74
CA SER A 3 -22.84 -15.84 -1.81
C SER A 3 -22.15 -14.56 -1.31
N LEU A 4 -22.70 -13.92 -0.29
CA LEU A 4 -22.13 -12.71 0.33
C LEU A 4 -20.78 -13.01 1.01
N ASP A 5 -20.71 -14.09 1.82
CA ASP A 5 -19.47 -14.45 2.51
C ASP A 5 -18.37 -14.82 1.51
N LEU A 6 -18.72 -15.58 0.47
CA LEU A 6 -17.77 -15.95 -0.57
C LEU A 6 -17.30 -14.73 -1.37
N ALA A 7 -18.19 -13.79 -1.71
CA ALA A 7 -17.84 -12.55 -2.40
C ALA A 7 -16.89 -11.66 -1.55
N ARG A 8 -17.14 -11.57 -0.23
CA ARG A 8 -16.23 -10.88 0.71
C ARG A 8 -14.85 -11.54 0.75
N TRP A 9 -14.78 -12.86 0.87
CA TRP A 9 -13.50 -13.58 0.87
C TRP A 9 -12.75 -13.42 -0.45
N GLN A 10 -13.45 -13.53 -1.59
CA GLN A 10 -12.85 -13.33 -2.90
C GLN A 10 -12.25 -11.92 -3.03
N PHE A 11 -13.02 -10.90 -2.66
CA PHE A 11 -12.55 -9.51 -2.67
C PHE A 11 -11.34 -9.31 -1.73
N ALA A 12 -11.39 -9.84 -0.52
CA ALA A 12 -10.29 -9.75 0.44
C ALA A 12 -9.00 -10.39 -0.08
N ILE A 13 -9.09 -11.61 -0.62
CA ILE A 13 -7.94 -12.33 -1.18
C ILE A 13 -7.32 -11.54 -2.34
N THR A 14 -8.14 -11.10 -3.29
CA THR A 14 -7.66 -10.39 -4.48
C THR A 14 -7.09 -9.02 -4.14
N THR A 15 -7.71 -8.26 -3.25
CA THR A 15 -7.26 -6.94 -2.84
C THR A 15 -5.96 -7.00 -2.04
N VAL A 16 -5.87 -7.86 -1.03
CA VAL A 16 -4.66 -8.00 -0.21
C VAL A 16 -3.48 -8.47 -1.06
N TYR A 17 -3.71 -9.42 -1.96
CA TYR A 17 -2.66 -9.90 -2.87
C TYR A 17 -2.20 -8.79 -3.83
N HIS A 18 -3.12 -8.09 -4.48
CA HIS A 18 -2.77 -6.96 -5.37
C HIS A 18 -1.98 -5.89 -4.62
N PHE A 19 -2.38 -5.58 -3.39
CA PHE A 19 -1.75 -4.52 -2.61
C PHE A 19 -0.30 -4.85 -2.17
N ILE A 20 0.16 -6.09 -2.27
CA ILE A 20 1.58 -6.43 -2.06
C ILE A 20 2.47 -5.73 -3.10
N PHE A 21 2.01 -5.59 -4.34
CA PHE A 21 2.78 -5.02 -5.45
C PHE A 21 2.77 -3.49 -5.48
N VAL A 22 1.66 -2.88 -5.08
CA VAL A 22 1.43 -1.44 -5.19
C VAL A 22 2.49 -0.60 -4.46
N PRO A 23 2.75 -0.81 -3.15
CA PRO A 23 3.74 0.00 -2.43
C PRO A 23 5.17 -0.24 -2.94
N ILE A 24 5.51 -1.46 -3.38
CA ILE A 24 6.82 -1.73 -4.00
C ILE A 24 6.93 -0.96 -5.30
N THR A 25 5.93 -1.02 -6.18
CA THR A 25 5.92 -0.31 -7.48
C THR A 25 6.11 1.18 -7.30
N ILE A 26 5.28 1.83 -6.48
CA ILE A 26 5.33 3.28 -6.27
C ILE A 26 6.71 3.70 -5.73
N GLY A 27 7.15 3.09 -4.65
CA GLY A 27 8.41 3.48 -4.02
C GLY A 27 9.65 3.15 -4.85
N MET A 28 9.67 1.98 -5.52
CA MET A 28 10.78 1.57 -6.38
C MET A 28 10.92 2.45 -7.62
N GLY A 29 9.83 2.92 -8.21
CA GLY A 29 9.87 3.85 -9.35
C GLY A 29 10.73 5.08 -9.02
N PHE A 30 10.46 5.72 -7.89
CA PHE A 30 11.23 6.89 -7.42
C PHE A 30 12.68 6.54 -7.03
N LEU A 31 12.92 5.40 -6.39
CA LEU A 31 14.28 4.98 -6.05
C LEU A 31 15.13 4.70 -7.31
N VAL A 32 14.56 4.04 -8.31
CA VAL A 32 15.22 3.78 -9.60
C VAL A 32 15.48 5.08 -10.35
N ALA A 33 14.51 6.00 -10.40
CA ALA A 33 14.66 7.34 -10.98
C ALA A 33 15.77 8.14 -10.28
N GLY A 34 15.82 8.07 -8.94
CA GLY A 34 16.88 8.67 -8.12
C GLY A 34 18.26 8.08 -8.41
N LEU A 35 18.39 6.75 -8.53
CA LEU A 35 19.63 6.07 -8.90
C LEU A 35 20.09 6.47 -10.31
N GLN A 36 19.19 6.54 -11.26
CA GLN A 36 19.50 6.99 -12.62
C GLN A 36 19.90 8.48 -12.65
N THR A 37 19.27 9.31 -11.83
CA THR A 37 19.67 10.72 -11.66
C THR A 37 21.10 10.83 -11.10
N ALA A 38 21.42 9.99 -10.11
CA ALA A 38 22.76 9.94 -9.55
C ALA A 38 23.80 9.51 -10.60
N TRP A 39 23.48 8.52 -11.41
CA TRP A 39 24.32 8.14 -12.55
C TRP A 39 24.47 9.28 -13.57
N TYR A 40 23.37 9.89 -14.00
CA TYR A 40 23.37 11.00 -14.96
C TYR A 40 24.27 12.15 -14.52
N ARG A 41 24.23 12.50 -13.21
CA ARG A 41 24.99 13.62 -12.64
C ARG A 41 26.46 13.29 -12.35
N THR A 42 26.77 12.05 -11.98
CA THR A 42 28.10 11.68 -11.46
C THR A 42 28.89 10.79 -12.41
N ALA A 43 28.26 10.22 -13.42
CA ALA A 43 28.81 9.21 -14.34
C ALA A 43 29.38 7.95 -13.64
N LYS A 44 29.13 7.76 -12.33
CA LYS A 44 29.65 6.61 -11.58
C LYS A 44 28.92 5.32 -11.96
N VAL A 45 29.68 4.33 -12.45
CA VAL A 45 29.18 3.03 -12.94
C VAL A 45 28.33 2.30 -11.90
N LYS A 46 28.66 2.40 -10.62
CA LYS A 46 27.85 1.78 -9.53
C LYS A 46 26.38 2.20 -9.56
N TYR A 47 26.07 3.45 -9.90
CA TYR A 47 24.70 3.92 -9.99
C TYR A 47 23.99 3.40 -11.24
N LEU A 48 24.71 3.23 -12.36
CA LEU A 48 24.17 2.59 -13.56
C LEU A 48 23.83 1.11 -13.29
N ARG A 49 24.76 0.37 -12.67
CA ARG A 49 24.52 -1.03 -12.26
C ARG A 49 23.34 -1.15 -11.32
N ALA A 50 23.24 -0.26 -10.31
CA ALA A 50 22.09 -0.21 -9.40
C ALA A 50 20.78 0.10 -10.13
N THR A 51 20.77 1.08 -11.04
CA THR A 51 19.58 1.44 -11.83
C THR A 51 19.09 0.25 -12.65
N LYS A 52 19.99 -0.45 -13.35
CA LYS A 52 19.62 -1.61 -14.17
C LYS A 52 19.18 -2.80 -13.32
N PHE A 53 19.86 -3.07 -12.21
CA PHE A 53 19.54 -4.17 -11.31
C PHE A 53 18.18 -3.97 -10.64
N PHE A 54 17.98 -2.85 -9.96
CA PHE A 54 16.72 -2.54 -9.29
C PHE A 54 15.60 -2.20 -10.26
N GLY A 55 15.94 -1.63 -11.42
CA GLY A 55 14.98 -1.42 -12.50
C GLY A 55 14.38 -2.73 -13.02
N LYS A 56 15.18 -3.79 -13.13
CA LYS A 56 14.68 -5.12 -13.52
C LYS A 56 13.72 -5.70 -12.48
N LEU A 57 14.03 -5.55 -11.20
CA LEU A 57 13.14 -5.97 -10.10
C LEU A 57 11.84 -5.13 -10.08
N PHE A 58 11.95 -3.82 -10.30
CA PHE A 58 10.81 -2.94 -10.44
C PHE A 58 9.88 -3.38 -11.59
N LEU A 59 10.44 -3.72 -12.76
CA LEU A 59 9.65 -4.15 -13.92
C LEU A 59 8.91 -5.48 -13.68
N ILE A 60 9.56 -6.44 -13.01
CA ILE A 60 8.91 -7.71 -12.65
C ILE A 60 7.70 -7.44 -11.75
N ASN A 61 7.90 -6.66 -10.69
CA ASN A 61 6.84 -6.30 -9.75
C ASN A 61 5.71 -5.49 -10.42
N PHE A 62 6.06 -4.50 -11.25
CA PHE A 62 5.10 -3.69 -12.00
C PHE A 62 4.21 -4.54 -12.90
N ALA A 63 4.79 -5.46 -13.68
CA ALA A 63 4.05 -6.30 -14.61
C ALA A 63 3.00 -7.18 -13.87
N ILE A 64 3.36 -7.77 -12.74
CA ILE A 64 2.43 -8.56 -11.93
C ILE A 64 1.39 -7.65 -11.26
N GLY A 65 1.80 -6.46 -10.79
CA GLY A 65 0.90 -5.45 -10.24
C GLY A 65 -0.21 -5.05 -11.22
N VAL A 66 0.13 -4.82 -12.49
CA VAL A 66 -0.86 -4.49 -13.54
C VAL A 66 -1.86 -5.63 -13.75
N VAL A 67 -1.38 -6.86 -13.90
CA VAL A 67 -2.27 -8.02 -14.11
C VAL A 67 -3.25 -8.19 -12.93
N THR A 68 -2.75 -8.09 -11.71
CA THR A 68 -3.58 -8.24 -10.50
C THR A 68 -4.53 -7.08 -10.29
N GLY A 69 -4.17 -5.86 -10.71
CA GLY A 69 -5.03 -4.67 -10.71
C GLY A 69 -6.22 -4.82 -11.65
N ILE A 70 -5.99 -5.29 -12.88
CA ILE A 70 -7.07 -5.56 -13.84
C ILE A 70 -8.05 -6.57 -13.27
N VAL A 71 -7.59 -7.66 -12.65
CA VAL A 71 -8.48 -8.63 -12.00
C VAL A 71 -9.28 -7.99 -10.89
N GLN A 72 -8.70 -7.06 -10.12
CA GLN A 72 -9.40 -6.35 -9.05
C GLN A 72 -10.57 -5.52 -9.59
N GLU A 73 -10.41 -4.85 -10.71
CA GLU A 73 -11.50 -4.07 -11.33
C GLU A 73 -12.64 -4.95 -11.84
N PHE A 74 -12.35 -6.10 -12.41
CA PHE A 74 -13.38 -7.05 -12.84
C PHE A 74 -14.30 -7.51 -11.69
N GLN A 75 -13.83 -7.53 -10.45
CA GLN A 75 -14.63 -7.90 -9.27
C GLN A 75 -15.91 -7.06 -9.15
N PHE A 76 -15.84 -5.77 -9.45
CA PHE A 76 -16.97 -4.85 -9.34
C PHE A 76 -18.11 -5.22 -10.28
N GLY A 77 -17.80 -5.66 -11.51
CA GLY A 77 -18.81 -6.12 -12.48
C GLY A 77 -19.33 -7.53 -12.22
N MET A 78 -18.57 -8.38 -11.55
CA MET A 78 -18.91 -9.79 -11.32
C MET A 78 -19.79 -9.96 -10.08
N ASN A 79 -19.20 -9.80 -8.90
CA ASN A 79 -19.85 -10.14 -7.63
C ASN A 79 -20.51 -8.94 -6.95
N TRP A 80 -20.23 -7.72 -7.40
CA TRP A 80 -20.63 -6.48 -6.75
C TRP A 80 -21.46 -5.58 -7.68
N SER A 81 -22.32 -6.14 -8.52
CA SER A 81 -23.06 -5.38 -9.52
C SER A 81 -24.08 -4.41 -8.93
N SER A 82 -24.72 -4.72 -7.79
CA SER A 82 -25.62 -3.79 -7.11
C SER A 82 -24.85 -2.58 -6.57
N TYR A 83 -23.68 -2.81 -5.96
CA TYR A 83 -22.75 -1.76 -5.56
C TYR A 83 -22.37 -0.89 -6.77
N SER A 84 -21.89 -1.52 -7.86
CA SER A 84 -21.45 -0.80 -9.06
C SER A 84 -22.53 0.04 -9.70
N ARG A 85 -23.80 -0.42 -9.69
CA ARG A 85 -24.94 0.38 -10.15
C ARG A 85 -25.22 1.58 -9.26
N PHE A 86 -25.11 1.39 -7.94
CA PHE A 86 -25.38 2.45 -6.97
C PHE A 86 -24.32 3.57 -7.02
N VAL A 87 -23.03 3.22 -7.10
CA VAL A 87 -21.92 4.18 -7.03
C VAL A 87 -21.31 4.55 -8.37
N GLY A 88 -21.70 3.90 -9.47
CA GLY A 88 -20.97 3.92 -10.75
C GLY A 88 -20.73 5.32 -11.33
N ASP A 89 -21.63 6.27 -11.09
CA ASP A 89 -21.48 7.64 -11.55
C ASP A 89 -20.34 8.39 -10.82
N ILE A 90 -20.13 8.09 -9.53
CA ILE A 90 -19.14 8.75 -8.69
C ILE A 90 -17.82 7.98 -8.72
N PHE A 91 -17.89 6.68 -8.48
CA PHE A 91 -16.72 5.81 -8.39
C PHE A 91 -16.03 5.63 -9.76
N GLY A 92 -16.83 5.63 -10.84
CA GLY A 92 -16.32 5.49 -12.20
C GLY A 92 -15.48 6.67 -12.69
N ALA A 93 -15.69 7.89 -12.17
CA ALA A 93 -14.92 9.05 -12.60
C ALA A 93 -13.45 8.99 -12.20
N PRO A 94 -13.05 8.74 -10.92
CA PRO A 94 -11.66 8.52 -10.56
C PRO A 94 -11.02 7.31 -11.25
N LEU A 95 -11.75 6.20 -11.43
CA LEU A 95 -11.24 5.03 -12.14
C LEU A 95 -10.96 5.32 -13.62
N ALA A 96 -11.85 6.08 -14.29
CA ALA A 96 -11.62 6.50 -15.66
C ALA A 96 -10.40 7.43 -15.77
N MET A 97 -10.20 8.35 -14.82
CA MET A 97 -9.02 9.21 -14.77
C MET A 97 -7.75 8.39 -14.51
N GLU A 98 -7.82 7.37 -13.68
CA GLU A 98 -6.72 6.44 -13.44
C GLU A 98 -6.33 5.74 -14.74
N GLY A 99 -7.25 5.08 -15.41
CA GLY A 99 -6.98 4.33 -16.63
C GLY A 99 -6.52 5.21 -17.80
N LEU A 100 -7.21 6.32 -18.04
CA LEU A 100 -6.95 7.19 -19.21
C LEU A 100 -5.76 8.13 -19.03
N LEU A 101 -5.47 8.56 -17.80
CA LEU A 101 -4.40 9.53 -17.57
C LEU A 101 -3.19 8.86 -16.89
N ALA A 102 -3.38 8.27 -15.72
CA ALA A 102 -2.26 7.75 -14.93
C ALA A 102 -1.64 6.50 -15.58
N PHE A 103 -2.43 5.48 -15.89
CA PHE A 103 -1.94 4.26 -16.51
C PHE A 103 -1.37 4.48 -17.92
N PHE A 104 -1.93 5.43 -18.68
CA PHE A 104 -1.34 5.82 -19.96
C PHE A 104 0.07 6.43 -19.79
N LEU A 105 0.26 7.29 -18.78
CA LEU A 105 1.59 7.83 -18.46
C LEU A 105 2.53 6.70 -18.04
N GLU A 106 2.09 5.82 -17.15
CA GLU A 106 2.90 4.69 -16.68
C GLU A 106 3.35 3.81 -17.85
N SER A 107 2.43 3.26 -18.60
CA SER A 107 2.70 2.29 -19.65
C SER A 107 3.54 2.87 -20.78
N THR A 108 3.21 4.09 -21.24
CA THR A 108 3.91 4.76 -22.34
C THR A 108 5.35 5.10 -21.95
N PHE A 109 5.53 5.78 -20.82
CA PHE A 109 6.85 6.25 -20.41
C PHE A 109 7.72 5.14 -19.86
N LEU A 110 7.14 4.09 -19.27
CA LEU A 110 7.88 2.89 -18.91
C LEU A 110 8.36 2.13 -20.15
N GLY A 111 7.52 2.02 -21.18
CA GLY A 111 7.93 1.46 -22.48
C GLY A 111 9.09 2.24 -23.08
N LEU A 112 9.02 3.58 -23.09
CA LEU A 112 10.12 4.44 -23.56
C LEU A 112 11.39 4.27 -22.69
N TRP A 113 11.25 4.06 -21.38
CA TRP A 113 12.38 3.81 -20.51
C TRP A 113 13.04 2.46 -20.77
N ILE A 114 12.26 1.40 -20.98
CA ILE A 114 12.77 0.05 -21.25
C ILE A 114 13.56 0.01 -22.58
N PHE A 115 12.98 0.56 -23.63
CA PHE A 115 13.51 0.45 -25.00
C PHE A 115 14.36 1.64 -25.43
N GLY A 116 14.47 2.67 -24.60
CA GLY A 116 15.11 3.94 -24.94
C GLY A 116 16.58 4.06 -24.55
N TRP A 117 17.19 3.07 -23.89
CA TRP A 117 18.56 3.17 -23.35
C TRP A 117 19.60 3.60 -24.39
N ASP A 118 19.57 3.03 -25.59
CA ASP A 118 20.52 3.32 -26.67
C ASP A 118 19.90 4.21 -27.77
N ARG A 119 18.62 4.60 -27.61
CA ARG A 119 17.87 5.34 -28.65
C ARG A 119 17.55 6.78 -28.26
N LEU A 120 17.41 7.04 -26.96
CA LEU A 120 17.05 8.35 -26.44
C LEU A 120 18.27 9.08 -25.86
N PRO A 121 18.35 10.41 -26.03
CA PRO A 121 19.32 11.20 -25.31
C PRO A 121 19.19 10.96 -23.78
N LYS A 122 20.32 10.84 -23.06
CA LYS A 122 20.37 10.50 -21.63
C LYS A 122 19.41 11.33 -20.77
N LYS A 123 19.24 12.62 -21.06
CA LYS A 123 18.33 13.53 -20.32
C LYS A 123 16.88 13.17 -20.55
N ILE A 124 16.49 12.87 -21.80
CA ILE A 124 15.13 12.47 -22.15
C ILE A 124 14.83 11.09 -21.57
N HIS A 125 15.76 10.15 -21.69
CA HIS A 125 15.63 8.82 -21.08
C HIS A 125 15.49 8.87 -19.56
N LEU A 126 16.20 9.76 -18.87
CA LEU A 126 16.00 10.01 -17.43
C LEU A 126 14.59 10.56 -17.15
N ALA A 127 14.09 11.47 -17.99
CA ALA A 127 12.75 12.04 -17.81
C ALA A 127 11.66 10.96 -17.92
N THR A 128 11.84 9.94 -18.76
CA THR A 128 10.82 8.88 -18.93
C THR A 128 10.56 8.12 -17.64
N ILE A 129 11.58 7.73 -16.87
CA ILE A 129 11.36 7.03 -15.60
C ILE A 129 10.76 7.95 -14.54
N TRP A 130 11.10 9.23 -14.51
CA TRP A 130 10.46 10.18 -13.60
C TRP A 130 8.96 10.34 -13.93
N ILE A 131 8.61 10.49 -15.24
CA ILE A 131 7.21 10.61 -15.66
C ILE A 131 6.43 9.33 -15.34
N ALA A 132 6.99 8.15 -15.62
CA ALA A 132 6.37 6.88 -15.24
C ALA A 132 6.14 6.79 -13.72
N SER A 133 7.13 7.19 -12.90
CA SER A 133 7.01 7.20 -11.44
C SER A 133 5.95 8.20 -10.94
N PHE A 134 5.79 9.36 -11.59
CA PHE A 134 4.68 10.26 -11.29
C PHE A 134 3.34 9.69 -11.75
N GLY A 135 3.31 8.90 -12.82
CA GLY A 135 2.13 8.14 -13.23
C GLY A 135 1.64 7.21 -12.13
N THR A 136 2.53 6.39 -11.53
CA THR A 136 2.18 5.48 -10.42
C THR A 136 1.64 6.22 -9.19
N LEU A 137 2.17 7.42 -8.93
CA LEU A 137 1.69 8.27 -7.85
C LEU A 137 0.28 8.80 -8.12
N LEU A 138 0.03 9.20 -9.36
CA LEU A 138 -1.27 9.72 -9.82
C LEU A 138 -2.34 8.61 -9.83
N SER A 139 -1.98 7.40 -10.28
CA SER A 139 -2.82 6.20 -10.19
C SER A 139 -3.24 5.95 -8.75
N ALA A 140 -2.29 5.88 -7.83
CA ALA A 140 -2.58 5.73 -6.40
C ALA A 140 -3.52 6.82 -5.86
N TYR A 141 -3.35 8.07 -6.31
CA TYR A 141 -4.21 9.17 -5.88
C TYR A 141 -5.67 8.98 -6.30
N PHE A 142 -5.93 8.62 -7.55
CA PHE A 142 -7.29 8.41 -8.04
C PHE A 142 -7.98 7.23 -7.36
N ILE A 143 -7.28 6.13 -7.16
CA ILE A 143 -7.82 4.96 -6.46
C ILE A 143 -8.10 5.28 -4.99
N LEU A 144 -7.19 5.99 -4.31
CA LEU A 144 -7.40 6.41 -2.92
C LEU A 144 -8.54 7.41 -2.78
N ALA A 145 -8.74 8.31 -3.76
CA ALA A 145 -9.88 9.23 -3.76
C ALA A 145 -11.22 8.49 -3.91
N ALA A 146 -11.28 7.47 -4.77
CA ALA A 146 -12.44 6.60 -4.89
C ALA A 146 -12.71 5.83 -3.58
N ASN A 147 -11.68 5.25 -2.95
CA ASN A 147 -11.81 4.58 -1.66
C ASN A 147 -12.21 5.55 -0.53
N ALA A 148 -11.61 6.75 -0.51
CA ALA A 148 -11.95 7.79 0.46
C ALA A 148 -13.42 8.20 0.38
N TRP A 149 -14.01 8.23 -0.82
CA TRP A 149 -15.43 8.47 -0.99
C TRP A 149 -16.28 7.36 -0.36
N MET A 150 -15.85 6.11 -0.44
CA MET A 150 -16.53 5.01 0.25
C MET A 150 -16.45 5.15 1.78
N GLN A 151 -15.35 5.70 2.28
CA GLN A 151 -15.13 5.93 3.71
C GLN A 151 -15.93 7.12 4.24
N HIS A 152 -16.02 8.20 3.46
CA HIS A 152 -16.76 9.42 3.79
C HIS A 152 -17.33 10.03 2.52
N PRO A 153 -18.60 9.71 2.16
CA PRO A 153 -19.18 10.18 0.92
C PRO A 153 -19.49 11.68 0.93
N VAL A 154 -18.97 12.38 -0.10
CA VAL A 154 -19.18 13.82 -0.33
C VAL A 154 -19.58 14.06 -1.78
N ALA A 155 -20.08 15.26 -2.09
CA ALA A 155 -20.37 15.70 -3.46
C ALA A 155 -21.27 14.73 -4.25
N TYR A 156 -22.34 14.23 -3.63
CA TYR A 156 -23.30 13.35 -4.27
C TYR A 156 -24.73 13.83 -4.03
N ARG A 157 -25.64 13.34 -4.87
CA ARG A 157 -27.08 13.40 -4.65
C ARG A 157 -27.68 12.02 -4.92
N ILE A 158 -28.71 11.66 -4.17
CA ILE A 158 -29.46 10.41 -4.44
C ILE A 158 -30.53 10.69 -5.48
N ASN A 159 -30.43 9.99 -6.60
CA ASN A 159 -31.47 9.99 -7.62
C ASN A 159 -32.43 8.83 -7.32
N LEU A 160 -33.61 9.15 -6.76
CA LEU A 160 -34.61 8.15 -6.35
C LEU A 160 -35.23 7.42 -7.54
N GLU A 161 -35.34 8.06 -8.71
CA GLU A 161 -35.89 7.43 -9.92
C GLU A 161 -34.96 6.34 -10.46
N LYS A 162 -33.65 6.60 -10.43
CA LYS A 162 -32.62 5.66 -10.91
C LYS A 162 -32.08 4.73 -9.80
N GLY A 163 -32.42 4.99 -8.54
CA GLY A 163 -31.94 4.21 -7.39
C GLY A 163 -30.42 4.24 -7.23
N ARG A 164 -29.76 5.37 -7.51
CA ARG A 164 -28.29 5.50 -7.45
C ARG A 164 -27.84 6.85 -6.92
N ALA A 165 -26.59 6.89 -6.46
CA ALA A 165 -25.89 8.13 -6.16
C ALA A 165 -25.32 8.73 -7.46
N GLU A 166 -25.51 10.03 -7.66
CA GLU A 166 -24.99 10.79 -8.81
C GLU A 166 -23.99 11.83 -8.35
N LEU A 167 -22.91 11.99 -9.12
CA LEU A 167 -21.82 12.92 -8.84
C LEU A 167 -22.27 14.37 -9.02
N THR A 168 -21.95 15.23 -8.05
CA THR A 168 -22.21 16.67 -8.15
C THR A 168 -20.91 17.48 -8.36
N SER A 169 -19.77 17.01 -7.85
CA SER A 169 -18.49 17.71 -8.00
C SER A 169 -17.32 16.72 -7.91
N ILE A 170 -16.64 16.47 -9.02
CA ILE A 170 -15.43 15.63 -9.04
C ILE A 170 -14.28 16.29 -8.27
N VAL A 171 -14.17 17.61 -8.30
CA VAL A 171 -13.11 18.32 -7.58
C VAL A 171 -13.24 18.08 -6.08
N GLU A 172 -14.46 18.13 -5.54
CA GLU A 172 -14.71 17.89 -4.12
C GLU A 172 -14.40 16.45 -3.73
N VAL A 173 -14.76 15.47 -4.57
CA VAL A 173 -14.38 14.06 -4.36
C VAL A 173 -12.86 13.89 -4.32
N LEU A 174 -12.14 14.51 -5.24
CA LEU A 174 -10.68 14.43 -5.30
C LEU A 174 -10.00 15.19 -4.17
N THR A 175 -10.55 16.31 -3.70
CA THR A 175 -9.88 17.19 -2.70
C THR A 175 -10.43 17.02 -1.29
N GLN A 176 -11.29 16.04 -1.04
CA GLN A 176 -11.83 15.78 0.30
C GLN A 176 -10.72 15.43 1.31
N LYS A 177 -10.93 15.79 2.57
CA LYS A 177 -9.98 15.61 3.67
C LYS A 177 -9.48 14.17 3.78
N THR A 178 -10.40 13.20 3.69
CA THR A 178 -10.08 11.77 3.78
C THR A 178 -9.14 11.32 2.65
N ALA A 179 -9.38 11.74 1.40
CA ALA A 179 -8.51 11.40 0.27
C ALA A 179 -7.09 11.93 0.45
N LEU A 180 -6.97 13.18 0.87
CA LEU A 180 -5.67 13.84 1.07
C LEU A 180 -4.88 13.17 2.20
N VAL A 181 -5.49 12.97 3.39
CA VAL A 181 -4.75 12.38 4.53
C VAL A 181 -4.36 10.94 4.25
N THR A 182 -5.24 10.15 3.61
CA THR A 182 -4.94 8.77 3.22
C THR A 182 -3.80 8.70 2.21
N PHE A 183 -3.80 9.60 1.22
CA PHE A 183 -2.71 9.68 0.24
C PHE A 183 -1.37 10.01 0.92
N PHE A 184 -1.34 11.04 1.78
CA PHE A 184 -0.13 11.42 2.51
C PHE A 184 0.33 10.38 3.53
N HIS A 185 -0.52 9.43 3.92
CA HIS A 185 -0.13 8.27 4.72
C HIS A 185 0.39 7.12 3.85
N THR A 186 -0.28 6.83 2.74
CA THR A 186 0.02 5.68 1.87
C THR A 186 1.34 5.86 1.10
N ILE A 187 1.65 7.07 0.61
CA ILE A 187 2.86 7.29 -0.18
C ILE A 187 4.15 7.14 0.63
N PRO A 188 4.29 7.72 1.84
CA PRO A 188 5.43 7.39 2.69
C PRO A 188 5.53 5.92 3.06
N SER A 189 4.39 5.23 3.25
CA SER A 189 4.39 3.79 3.54
C SER A 189 4.89 2.96 2.35
N ALA A 190 4.58 3.39 1.11
CA ALA A 190 5.15 2.81 -0.10
C ALA A 190 6.68 3.05 -0.19
N ALA A 191 7.15 4.24 0.15
CA ALA A 191 8.58 4.56 0.20
C ALA A 191 9.30 3.75 1.29
N PHE A 192 8.65 3.54 2.46
CA PHE A 192 9.17 2.69 3.53
C PHE A 192 9.33 1.24 3.05
N THR A 193 8.35 0.72 2.32
CA THR A 193 8.36 -0.64 1.75
C THR A 193 9.45 -0.80 0.70
N ALA A 194 9.57 0.12 -0.24
CA ALA A 194 10.61 0.08 -1.27
C ALA A 194 12.02 0.25 -0.66
N GLY A 195 12.16 1.10 0.35
CA GLY A 195 13.40 1.25 1.12
C GLY A 195 13.82 -0.06 1.78
N ALA A 196 12.88 -0.77 2.41
CA ALA A 196 13.12 -2.08 3.01
C ALA A 196 13.47 -3.14 1.97
N PHE A 197 12.79 -3.14 0.83
CA PHE A 197 13.06 -4.04 -0.29
C PHE A 197 14.47 -3.85 -0.83
N VAL A 198 14.87 -2.62 -1.12
CA VAL A 198 16.22 -2.26 -1.57
C VAL A 198 17.26 -2.60 -0.52
N ALA A 199 17.00 -2.27 0.76
CA ALA A 199 17.93 -2.56 1.86
C ALA A 199 18.10 -4.05 2.09
N GLY A 200 17.03 -4.83 2.10
CA GLY A 200 17.06 -6.28 2.29
C GLY A 200 17.88 -6.98 1.21
N ILE A 201 17.61 -6.68 -0.06
CA ILE A 201 18.34 -7.25 -1.20
C ILE A 201 19.81 -6.81 -1.18
N SER A 202 20.08 -5.53 -0.97
CA SER A 202 21.44 -5.00 -0.91
C SER A 202 22.25 -5.61 0.25
N GLY A 203 21.61 -5.79 1.42
CA GLY A 203 22.21 -6.47 2.56
C GLY A 203 22.56 -7.93 2.25
N TRP A 204 21.67 -8.65 1.56
CA TRP A 204 21.96 -10.01 1.10
C TRP A 204 23.12 -10.05 0.08
N LEU A 205 23.12 -9.18 -0.94
CA LEU A 205 24.21 -9.08 -1.93
C LEU A 205 25.55 -8.77 -1.25
N LEU A 206 25.56 -7.89 -0.25
CA LEU A 206 26.75 -7.53 0.51
C LEU A 206 27.33 -8.73 1.27
N THR A 207 26.47 -9.56 1.91
CA THR A 207 26.92 -10.79 2.58
C THR A 207 27.50 -11.81 1.60
N LYS A 208 27.01 -11.83 0.35
CA LYS A 208 27.53 -12.68 -0.73
C LYS A 208 28.70 -12.06 -1.49
N LYS A 209 29.18 -10.87 -1.06
CA LYS A 209 30.26 -10.10 -1.68
C LYS A 209 30.04 -9.81 -3.17
N LYS A 210 28.77 -9.66 -3.58
CA LYS A 210 28.37 -9.30 -4.94
C LYS A 210 28.32 -7.78 -5.08
N ASP A 211 29.14 -7.22 -5.97
CA ASP A 211 29.30 -5.78 -6.21
C ASP A 211 29.23 -4.95 -4.89
N VAL A 212 30.26 -5.08 -4.08
CA VAL A 212 30.31 -4.55 -2.70
C VAL A 212 30.08 -3.04 -2.67
N GLU A 213 30.60 -2.30 -3.66
CA GLU A 213 30.47 -0.85 -3.72
C GLU A 213 29.00 -0.44 -4.00
N MET A 214 28.40 -1.05 -5.01
CA MET A 214 26.99 -0.82 -5.32
C MET A 214 26.09 -1.25 -4.16
N SER A 215 26.25 -2.49 -3.66
CA SER A 215 25.45 -3.06 -2.60
C SER A 215 25.49 -2.25 -1.31
N ARG A 216 26.66 -1.73 -0.94
CA ARG A 216 26.81 -0.85 0.22
C ARG A 216 26.12 0.50 0.01
N SER A 217 26.22 1.08 -1.19
CA SER A 217 25.61 2.34 -1.54
C SER A 217 24.07 2.25 -1.52
N THR A 218 23.53 1.18 -2.11
CA THR A 218 22.09 0.95 -2.17
C THR A 218 21.50 0.48 -0.83
N LEU A 219 22.24 -0.28 -0.03
CA LEU A 219 21.86 -0.58 1.36
C LEU A 219 21.67 0.71 2.15
N LYS A 220 22.64 1.63 2.09
CA LYS A 220 22.54 2.92 2.77
C LYS A 220 21.36 3.74 2.27
N LEU A 221 21.14 3.79 0.95
CA LEU A 221 20.00 4.48 0.34
C LEU A 221 18.67 3.91 0.87
N GLY A 222 18.50 2.59 0.81
CA GLY A 222 17.29 1.94 1.29
C GLY A 222 17.02 2.19 2.77
N LEU A 223 18.04 2.07 3.63
CA LEU A 223 17.91 2.34 5.06
C LEU A 223 17.56 3.81 5.37
N ILE A 224 18.17 4.77 4.66
CA ILE A 224 17.82 6.20 4.84
C ILE A 224 16.38 6.45 4.39
N THR A 225 15.98 5.90 3.24
CA THR A 225 14.59 6.00 2.75
C THR A 225 13.62 5.45 3.80
N MET A 226 13.91 4.29 4.39
CA MET A 226 13.10 3.73 5.47
C MET A 226 12.97 4.67 6.66
N MET A 227 14.07 5.25 7.14
CA MET A 227 14.03 6.12 8.33
C MET A 227 13.20 7.37 8.08
N VAL A 228 13.42 8.04 6.95
CA VAL A 228 12.70 9.26 6.60
C VAL A 228 11.21 8.97 6.38
N SER A 229 10.91 7.94 5.61
CA SER A 229 9.52 7.59 5.31
C SER A 229 8.75 7.08 6.53
N PHE A 230 9.38 6.34 7.45
CA PHE A 230 8.74 5.94 8.70
C PHE A 230 8.32 7.14 9.55
N LEU A 231 9.18 8.15 9.67
CA LEU A 231 8.81 9.39 10.39
C LEU A 231 7.62 10.08 9.72
N MET A 232 7.57 10.10 8.38
CA MET A 232 6.42 10.64 7.66
C MET A 232 5.15 9.81 7.88
N VAL A 233 5.26 8.47 7.90
CA VAL A 233 4.14 7.55 8.21
C VAL A 233 3.64 7.79 9.63
N PHE A 234 4.53 7.99 10.59
CA PHE A 234 4.15 8.26 11.98
C PHE A 234 3.34 9.55 12.11
N VAL A 235 3.84 10.65 11.53
CA VAL A 235 3.15 11.95 11.55
C VAL A 235 1.82 11.90 10.79
N SER A 236 1.82 11.32 9.59
CA SER A 236 0.60 11.21 8.79
C SER A 236 -0.42 10.25 9.41
N GLY A 237 0.04 9.22 10.13
CA GLY A 237 -0.81 8.30 10.88
C GLY A 237 -1.57 8.99 12.01
N ASP A 238 -0.92 9.87 12.77
CA ASP A 238 -1.58 10.70 13.79
C ASP A 238 -2.67 11.61 13.17
N ILE A 239 -2.36 12.26 12.04
CA ILE A 239 -3.34 13.09 11.34
C ILE A 239 -4.53 12.24 10.84
N THR A 240 -4.25 11.06 10.26
CA THR A 240 -5.28 10.15 9.75
C THR A 240 -6.17 9.63 10.88
N SER A 241 -5.60 9.35 12.04
CA SER A 241 -6.32 8.87 13.24
C SER A 241 -7.35 9.91 13.71
N LYS A 242 -7.00 11.20 13.74
CA LYS A 242 -7.92 12.30 14.10
C LYS A 242 -9.06 12.43 13.10
N VAL A 243 -8.75 12.35 11.80
CA VAL A 243 -9.79 12.38 10.75
C VAL A 243 -10.69 11.16 10.83
N MET A 244 -10.15 9.99 11.13
CA MET A 244 -10.92 8.76 11.31
C MET A 244 -11.84 8.86 12.53
N THR A 245 -11.39 9.44 13.64
CA THR A 245 -12.24 9.69 14.82
C THR A 245 -13.41 10.60 14.49
N GLU A 246 -13.14 11.67 13.72
CA GLU A 246 -14.17 12.64 13.32
C GLU A 246 -15.22 12.05 12.35
N GLN A 247 -14.77 11.26 11.36
CA GLN A 247 -15.61 10.83 10.24
C GLN A 247 -16.14 9.40 10.36
N GLN A 248 -15.44 8.54 11.09
CA GLN A 248 -15.79 7.14 11.30
C GLN A 248 -15.54 6.72 12.76
N PRO A 249 -16.25 7.28 13.74
CA PRO A 249 -16.01 7.01 15.16
C PRO A 249 -16.09 5.52 15.50
N MET A 250 -17.02 4.78 14.90
CA MET A 250 -17.15 3.32 15.10
C MET A 250 -15.87 2.56 14.69
N LYS A 251 -15.22 2.98 13.59
CA LYS A 251 -13.94 2.38 13.16
C LYS A 251 -12.84 2.63 14.18
N MET A 252 -12.77 3.85 14.75
CA MET A 252 -11.79 4.20 15.77
C MET A 252 -12.04 3.42 17.05
N ALA A 253 -13.29 3.37 17.53
CA ALA A 253 -13.66 2.59 18.71
C ALA A 253 -13.32 1.10 18.56
N ALA A 254 -13.58 0.52 17.37
CA ALA A 254 -13.26 -0.88 17.07
C ALA A 254 -11.73 -1.13 16.98
N ALA A 255 -10.95 -0.18 16.42
CA ALA A 255 -9.50 -0.26 16.37
C ALA A 255 -8.85 -0.32 17.77
N GLU A 256 -9.49 0.29 18.74
CA GLU A 256 -9.02 0.37 20.13
C GLU A 256 -9.72 -0.62 21.07
N ALA A 257 -10.72 -1.36 20.56
CA ALA A 257 -11.61 -2.20 21.38
C ALA A 257 -12.22 -1.41 22.56
N LEU A 258 -12.56 -0.13 22.29
CA LEU A 258 -13.16 0.77 23.27
C LEU A 258 -14.67 0.57 23.23
N TYR A 259 -15.24 -0.10 24.25
CA TYR A 259 -16.66 -0.45 24.29
C TYR A 259 -17.55 0.67 24.79
N GLU A 260 -17.06 1.43 25.79
CA GLU A 260 -17.81 2.52 26.42
C GLU A 260 -17.13 3.87 26.19
N THR A 261 -17.91 4.91 26.01
CA THR A 261 -17.41 6.28 25.87
C THR A 261 -16.63 6.69 27.11
N THR A 262 -15.38 7.13 26.91
CA THR A 262 -14.43 7.36 28.00
C THR A 262 -13.72 8.69 27.81
N GLU A 263 -13.68 9.50 28.88
CA GLU A 263 -12.82 10.68 29.01
C GLU A 263 -11.41 10.22 29.40
N SER A 264 -10.37 10.87 28.87
CA SER A 264 -8.99 10.45 29.08
C SER A 264 -8.74 8.99 28.69
N ALA A 265 -9.33 8.55 27.59
CA ALA A 265 -9.32 7.17 27.13
C ALA A 265 -7.89 6.61 26.98
N PRO A 266 -7.62 5.43 27.50
CA PRO A 266 -6.31 4.80 27.40
C PRO A 266 -6.08 4.22 26.02
N PHE A 267 -4.82 4.23 25.56
CA PHE A 267 -4.41 3.51 24.36
C PHE A 267 -4.07 2.06 24.71
N SER A 268 -4.77 1.12 24.07
CA SER A 268 -4.52 -0.29 24.30
C SER A 268 -3.23 -0.76 23.57
N LEU A 269 -2.25 -1.21 24.35
CA LEU A 269 -1.10 -1.94 23.79
C LEU A 269 -1.49 -3.37 23.42
N LEU A 270 -2.31 -4.00 24.26
CA LEU A 270 -2.79 -5.37 24.10
C LEU A 270 -4.18 -5.49 24.73
N THR A 271 -5.15 -5.87 23.91
CA THR A 271 -6.47 -6.30 24.40
C THR A 271 -6.75 -7.71 23.93
N ILE A 272 -7.08 -8.59 24.87
CA ILE A 272 -7.65 -9.90 24.60
C ILE A 272 -9.14 -9.80 24.93
N GLY A 273 -9.97 -9.88 23.90
CA GLY A 273 -11.43 -9.85 24.02
C GLY A 273 -12.05 -11.23 23.90
N THR A 274 -13.36 -11.28 24.06
CA THR A 274 -14.17 -12.46 23.73
C THR A 274 -14.15 -12.68 22.22
N LEU A 275 -14.35 -13.94 21.78
CA LEU A 275 -14.32 -14.29 20.33
C LEU A 275 -15.45 -13.62 19.53
N ASP A 276 -16.57 -13.34 20.18
CA ASP A 276 -17.69 -12.60 19.61
C ASP A 276 -17.44 -11.08 19.55
N GLY A 277 -16.35 -10.60 20.15
CA GLY A 277 -16.00 -9.18 20.19
C GLY A 277 -16.89 -8.33 21.09
N SER A 278 -17.63 -8.93 22.04
CA SER A 278 -18.60 -8.21 22.85
C SER A 278 -17.98 -7.47 24.06
N ARG A 279 -16.81 -7.90 24.52
CA ARG A 279 -16.10 -7.28 25.66
C ARG A 279 -14.63 -7.62 25.70
N SER A 280 -13.85 -6.79 26.40
CA SER A 280 -12.47 -7.11 26.78
C SER A 280 -12.43 -8.07 27.98
N VAL A 281 -11.46 -8.98 27.96
CA VAL A 281 -11.16 -9.92 29.05
C VAL A 281 -9.88 -9.53 29.77
N PHE A 282 -8.89 -9.05 29.03
CA PHE A 282 -7.60 -8.60 29.55
C PHE A 282 -7.07 -7.44 28.72
N GLN A 283 -6.53 -6.40 29.37
CA GLN A 283 -5.98 -5.23 28.73
C GLN A 283 -4.65 -4.80 29.36
N ILE A 284 -3.74 -4.31 28.53
CA ILE A 284 -2.54 -3.57 28.90
C ILE A 284 -2.62 -2.23 28.19
N ASP A 285 -2.76 -1.15 28.98
CA ASP A 285 -3.09 0.16 28.46
C ASP A 285 -2.06 1.21 28.85
N ILE A 286 -1.92 2.24 27.99
CA ILE A 286 -1.21 3.48 28.32
C ILE A 286 -2.26 4.56 28.58
N PRO A 287 -2.33 5.12 29.83
CA PRO A 287 -3.38 6.07 30.19
C PRO A 287 -3.40 7.31 29.30
N SER A 288 -4.59 7.78 28.92
CA SER A 288 -4.90 9.02 28.22
C SER A 288 -4.30 9.17 26.80
N VAL A 289 -3.51 8.21 26.33
CA VAL A 289 -2.83 8.32 25.01
C VAL A 289 -3.83 8.20 23.87
N LEU A 290 -4.89 7.40 24.00
CA LEU A 290 -5.92 7.32 22.96
C LEU A 290 -6.65 8.66 22.79
N SER A 291 -7.02 9.32 23.89
CA SER A 291 -7.63 10.66 23.83
C SER A 291 -6.76 11.65 23.07
N PHE A 292 -5.45 11.65 23.32
CA PHE A 292 -4.52 12.52 22.59
C PHE A 292 -4.45 12.16 21.09
N LEU A 293 -4.38 10.89 20.74
CA LEU A 293 -4.32 10.44 19.34
C LEU A 293 -5.63 10.71 18.58
N ALA A 294 -6.77 10.62 19.27
CA ALA A 294 -8.08 10.82 18.67
C ALA A 294 -8.47 12.29 18.56
N THR A 295 -8.18 13.10 19.58
CA THR A 295 -8.69 14.48 19.70
C THR A 295 -7.59 15.55 19.74
N GLY A 296 -6.34 15.17 20.03
CA GLY A 296 -5.24 16.11 20.30
C GLY A 296 -5.19 16.60 21.75
N ASP A 297 -6.10 16.15 22.61
CA ASP A 297 -6.15 16.49 24.03
C ASP A 297 -6.14 15.21 24.89
N PHE A 298 -5.29 15.16 25.92
CA PHE A 298 -5.21 14.03 26.87
C PHE A 298 -6.49 13.83 27.71
N LYS A 299 -7.32 14.87 27.82
CA LYS A 299 -8.62 14.84 28.50
C LYS A 299 -9.80 14.69 27.53
N GLY A 300 -9.54 14.58 26.22
CA GLY A 300 -10.60 14.43 25.24
C GLY A 300 -11.44 13.18 25.48
N THR A 301 -12.72 13.26 25.14
CA THR A 301 -13.65 12.13 25.21
C THR A 301 -13.59 11.36 23.89
N VAL A 302 -13.47 10.03 23.96
CA VAL A 302 -13.55 9.13 22.81
C VAL A 302 -14.78 8.25 22.96
N GLU A 303 -15.61 8.22 21.92
CA GLU A 303 -16.84 7.45 21.90
C GLU A 303 -16.56 5.94 21.80
N GLY A 304 -17.35 5.16 22.56
CA GLY A 304 -17.26 3.70 22.59
C GLY A 304 -18.24 3.03 21.64
N VAL A 305 -17.92 1.79 21.27
CA VAL A 305 -18.72 0.96 20.32
C VAL A 305 -20.19 0.91 20.70
N ASN A 306 -20.52 0.68 21.98
CA ASN A 306 -21.90 0.54 22.42
C ASN A 306 -22.71 1.83 22.31
N ASN A 307 -22.08 2.97 22.57
CA ASN A 307 -22.72 4.28 22.46
C ASN A 307 -22.96 4.65 21.01
N ILE A 308 -21.99 4.44 20.14
CA ILE A 308 -22.10 4.70 18.69
C ILE A 308 -23.12 3.74 18.05
N GLN A 309 -23.15 2.47 18.45
CA GLN A 309 -24.15 1.50 17.99
C GLN A 309 -25.56 1.99 18.29
N ALA A 310 -25.83 2.45 19.51
CA ALA A 310 -27.13 2.97 19.90
C ALA A 310 -27.53 4.25 19.12
N GLU A 311 -26.55 5.09 18.76
CA GLU A 311 -26.79 6.26 17.92
C GLU A 311 -27.09 5.87 16.46
N TYR A 312 -26.33 4.90 15.91
CA TYR A 312 -26.57 4.41 14.55
C TYR A 312 -27.92 3.70 14.41
N GLU A 313 -28.38 2.98 15.43
CA GLU A 313 -29.72 2.41 15.42
C GLU A 313 -30.83 3.49 15.34
N LYS A 314 -30.65 4.62 16.01
CA LYS A 314 -31.58 5.75 15.90
C LYS A 314 -31.53 6.41 14.54
N THR A 315 -30.34 6.49 13.92
CA THR A 315 -30.12 7.20 12.65
C THR A 315 -30.50 6.35 11.45
N TYR A 316 -30.12 5.08 11.44
CA TYR A 316 -30.22 4.17 10.29
C TYR A 316 -31.27 3.07 10.49
N GLY A 317 -31.94 3.01 11.64
CA GLY A 317 -32.91 1.98 11.98
C GLY A 317 -32.30 0.78 12.72
N PRO A 318 -33.13 -0.18 13.14
CA PRO A 318 -32.68 -1.36 13.88
C PRO A 318 -31.65 -2.18 13.07
N GLY A 319 -30.55 -2.58 13.69
CA GLY A 319 -29.53 -3.43 13.06
C GLY A 319 -28.17 -3.35 13.76
N ASP A 320 -27.29 -4.27 13.43
CA ASP A 320 -25.89 -4.25 13.89
C ASP A 320 -25.03 -3.43 12.92
N TYR A 321 -24.36 -2.42 13.45
CA TYR A 321 -23.49 -1.49 12.75
C TYR A 321 -22.03 -1.61 13.19
N SER A 322 -21.74 -2.53 14.12
CA SER A 322 -20.39 -2.78 14.56
C SER A 322 -19.60 -3.61 13.54
N PRO A 323 -18.34 -3.26 13.24
CA PRO A 323 -17.46 -4.13 12.48
C PRO A 323 -17.03 -5.34 13.32
N ASN A 324 -16.36 -6.31 12.69
CA ASN A 324 -15.71 -7.38 13.45
C ASN A 324 -14.57 -6.78 14.29
N ILE A 325 -14.85 -6.53 15.58
CA ILE A 325 -13.94 -5.84 16.50
C ILE A 325 -12.60 -6.56 16.64
N PRO A 326 -12.54 -7.91 16.87
CA PRO A 326 -11.27 -8.63 16.90
C PRO A 326 -10.42 -8.42 15.63
N LEU A 327 -11.05 -8.48 14.45
CA LEU A 327 -10.34 -8.28 13.18
C LEU A 327 -9.84 -6.84 13.03
N ALA A 328 -10.66 -5.84 13.36
CA ALA A 328 -10.28 -4.42 13.29
C ALA A 328 -9.14 -4.12 14.28
N TYR A 329 -9.26 -4.57 15.52
CA TYR A 329 -8.26 -4.38 16.56
C TYR A 329 -6.90 -4.99 16.19
N TRP A 330 -6.89 -6.30 15.89
CA TRP A 330 -5.62 -6.98 15.63
C TRP A 330 -4.96 -6.54 14.33
N SER A 331 -5.71 -6.24 13.27
CA SER A 331 -5.12 -5.70 12.04
C SER A 331 -4.49 -4.33 12.27
N PHE A 332 -5.11 -3.45 13.05
CA PHE A 332 -4.53 -2.17 13.42
C PHE A 332 -3.25 -2.34 14.25
N ARG A 333 -3.23 -3.22 15.26
CA ARG A 333 -2.04 -3.51 16.07
C ARG A 333 -0.90 -4.14 15.27
N LEU A 334 -1.20 -5.08 14.39
CA LEU A 334 -0.20 -5.72 13.54
C LEU A 334 0.39 -4.75 12.51
N MET A 335 -0.41 -3.83 11.96
CA MET A 335 0.07 -2.74 11.11
C MET A 335 1.16 -1.92 11.84
N ILE A 336 0.85 -1.44 13.03
CA ILE A 336 1.80 -0.64 13.85
C ILE A 336 3.02 -1.48 14.23
N GLY A 337 2.80 -2.71 14.70
CA GLY A 337 3.85 -3.61 15.20
C GLY A 337 4.87 -3.98 14.12
N PHE A 338 4.43 -4.41 12.95
CA PHE A 338 5.33 -4.73 11.85
C PHE A 338 6.06 -3.49 11.31
N GLY A 339 5.38 -2.33 11.27
CA GLY A 339 6.03 -1.06 10.93
C GLY A 339 7.17 -0.72 11.90
N ALA A 340 6.91 -0.81 13.20
CA ALA A 340 7.90 -0.56 14.26
C ALA A 340 9.07 -1.55 14.21
N ILE A 341 8.80 -2.85 13.98
CA ILE A 341 9.86 -3.87 13.83
C ILE A 341 10.77 -3.54 12.65
N GLY A 342 10.19 -3.18 11.50
CA GLY A 342 10.96 -2.79 10.32
C GLY A 342 11.82 -1.55 10.57
N PHE A 343 11.26 -0.54 11.23
CA PHE A 343 12.00 0.67 11.61
C PHE A 343 13.17 0.35 12.53
N LEU A 344 12.97 -0.43 13.59
CA LEU A 344 14.01 -0.79 14.54
C LEU A 344 15.14 -1.59 13.88
N PHE A 345 14.82 -2.55 13.02
CA PHE A 345 15.84 -3.29 12.27
C PHE A 345 16.62 -2.39 11.32
N GLY A 346 15.92 -1.49 10.61
CA GLY A 346 16.55 -0.52 9.73
C GLY A 346 17.46 0.44 10.49
N LEU A 347 17.03 0.93 11.65
CA LEU A 347 17.80 1.82 12.52
C LEU A 347 19.07 1.15 13.03
N LEU A 348 18.98 -0.10 13.52
CA LEU A 348 20.12 -0.88 13.97
C LEU A 348 21.11 -1.13 12.84
N ALA A 349 20.64 -1.48 11.65
CA ALA A 349 21.50 -1.68 10.48
C ALA A 349 22.21 -0.37 10.08
N LEU A 350 21.49 0.76 10.06
CA LEU A 350 22.05 2.07 9.74
C LEU A 350 23.08 2.50 10.79
N PHE A 351 22.83 2.23 12.07
CA PHE A 351 23.77 2.51 13.14
C PHE A 351 25.09 1.74 12.95
N GLN A 352 25.03 0.45 12.58
CA GLN A 352 26.24 -0.34 12.28
C GLN A 352 27.03 0.18 11.07
N MET A 353 26.36 0.88 10.13
CA MET A 353 27.02 1.48 8.97
C MET A 353 27.72 2.82 9.26
N ARG A 354 27.57 3.36 10.46
CA ARG A 354 28.26 4.61 10.86
C ARG A 354 29.76 4.45 10.75
N ARG A 355 30.48 5.58 10.48
CA ARG A 355 31.94 5.65 10.35
C ARG A 355 32.56 4.64 9.35
N GLY A 356 31.81 4.29 8.32
CA GLY A 356 32.25 3.36 7.29
C GLY A 356 32.21 1.89 7.71
N GLY A 357 31.57 1.55 8.83
CA GLY A 357 31.34 0.17 9.25
C GLY A 357 30.58 -0.65 8.22
N THR A 358 30.73 -1.95 8.26
CA THR A 358 29.89 -2.90 7.53
C THR A 358 29.07 -3.66 8.55
N PRO A 359 27.75 -3.77 8.37
CA PRO A 359 26.93 -4.53 9.31
C PRO A 359 27.47 -5.95 9.46
N ARG A 360 27.61 -6.40 10.71
CA ARG A 360 28.20 -7.70 11.08
C ARG A 360 27.31 -8.37 12.13
N GLY A 361 27.45 -9.68 12.22
CA GLY A 361 26.76 -10.48 13.23
C GLY A 361 25.94 -11.60 12.60
N LYS A 362 25.74 -12.67 13.37
CA LYS A 362 24.99 -13.87 12.91
C LYS A 362 23.54 -13.59 12.57
N TRP A 363 22.96 -12.53 13.13
CA TRP A 363 21.56 -12.14 12.92
C TRP A 363 21.37 -11.16 11.75
N PHE A 364 22.46 -10.58 11.22
CA PHE A 364 22.33 -9.57 10.16
C PHE A 364 21.69 -10.13 8.89
N LEU A 365 22.15 -11.29 8.41
CA LEU A 365 21.58 -11.90 7.20
C LEU A 365 20.10 -12.30 7.36
N PRO A 366 19.69 -13.02 8.41
CA PRO A 366 18.28 -13.28 8.65
C PRO A 366 17.44 -12.00 8.74
N ALA A 367 17.92 -10.97 9.45
CA ALA A 367 17.24 -9.69 9.57
C ALA A 367 17.06 -9.00 8.20
N MET A 368 18.09 -9.00 7.34
CA MET A 368 17.99 -8.42 5.99
C MET A 368 17.03 -9.19 5.08
N ILE A 369 16.97 -10.52 5.20
CA ILE A 369 16.01 -11.34 4.45
C ILE A 369 14.57 -11.06 4.92
N PHE A 370 14.37 -10.89 6.21
CA PHE A 370 13.04 -10.64 6.80
C PHE A 370 12.59 -9.18 6.62
N LEU A 371 13.52 -8.23 6.53
CA LEU A 371 13.23 -6.80 6.50
C LEU A 371 12.19 -6.36 5.46
N PRO A 372 12.20 -6.82 4.18
CA PRO A 372 11.20 -6.44 3.20
C PRO A 372 9.76 -6.87 3.57
N PHE A 373 9.62 -7.95 4.32
CA PHE A 373 8.31 -8.47 4.71
C PHE A 373 7.65 -7.62 5.81
N THR A 374 8.43 -6.90 6.62
CA THR A 374 7.86 -6.10 7.72
C THR A 374 6.92 -5.00 7.22
N PRO A 375 7.29 -4.10 6.29
CA PRO A 375 6.35 -3.12 5.78
C PRO A 375 5.28 -3.71 4.84
N LEU A 376 5.56 -4.82 4.15
CA LEU A 376 4.54 -5.50 3.35
C LEU A 376 3.41 -6.02 4.23
N LEU A 377 3.74 -6.66 5.35
CA LEU A 377 2.75 -7.11 6.33
C LEU A 377 2.04 -5.93 6.99
N ALA A 378 2.78 -4.87 7.36
CA ALA A 378 2.18 -3.66 7.90
C ALA A 378 1.14 -3.07 6.93
N ASN A 379 1.46 -2.93 5.66
CA ASN A 379 0.53 -2.43 4.64
C ASN A 379 -0.68 -3.37 4.44
N SER A 380 -0.46 -4.67 4.41
CA SER A 380 -1.54 -5.64 4.26
C SER A 380 -2.53 -5.57 5.43
N PHE A 381 -2.01 -5.52 6.67
CA PHE A 381 -2.86 -5.37 7.86
C PHE A 381 -3.53 -3.99 7.91
N GLY A 382 -2.85 -2.92 7.49
CA GLY A 382 -3.43 -1.59 7.37
C GLY A 382 -4.61 -1.56 6.39
N TRP A 383 -4.49 -2.24 5.26
CA TRP A 383 -5.58 -2.35 4.29
C TRP A 383 -6.74 -3.19 4.80
N ILE A 384 -6.45 -4.35 5.43
CA ILE A 384 -7.47 -5.17 6.11
C ILE A 384 -8.22 -4.32 7.14
N PHE A 385 -7.52 -3.55 7.97
CA PHE A 385 -8.13 -2.64 8.94
C PHE A 385 -9.03 -1.60 8.25
N THR A 386 -8.54 -0.97 7.18
CA THR A 386 -9.29 0.06 6.45
C THR A 386 -10.64 -0.46 5.96
N GLU A 387 -10.68 -1.65 5.38
CA GLU A 387 -11.87 -2.23 4.79
C GLU A 387 -12.75 -2.97 5.82
N ALA A 388 -12.16 -3.71 6.74
CA ALA A 388 -12.90 -4.40 7.79
C ALA A 388 -13.51 -3.43 8.81
N GLY A 389 -12.80 -2.36 9.16
CA GLY A 389 -13.28 -1.35 10.10
C GLY A 389 -14.42 -0.48 9.56
N ARG A 390 -14.66 -0.48 8.23
CA ARG A 390 -15.81 0.20 7.63
C ARG A 390 -17.08 -0.64 7.65
N GLN A 391 -16.98 -1.96 7.85
CA GLN A 391 -18.16 -2.82 7.85
C GLN A 391 -19.17 -2.40 8.95
N PRO A 392 -20.49 -2.60 8.73
CA PRO A 392 -21.12 -3.34 7.60
C PRO A 392 -21.31 -2.55 6.30
N TRP A 393 -20.74 -1.36 6.20
CA TRP A 393 -20.93 -0.45 5.08
C TRP A 393 -20.04 -0.78 3.88
N ALA A 394 -20.61 -0.83 2.68
CA ALA A 394 -19.85 -0.72 1.44
C ALA A 394 -19.51 0.76 1.13
N VAL A 395 -20.48 1.67 1.32
CA VAL A 395 -20.26 3.12 1.39
C VAL A 395 -20.90 3.61 2.68
N PHE A 396 -20.12 4.25 3.52
CA PHE A 396 -20.54 4.66 4.85
C PHE A 396 -21.86 5.46 4.83
N GLY A 397 -22.84 4.99 5.60
CA GLY A 397 -24.14 5.60 5.73
C GLY A 397 -25.09 5.50 4.51
N LEU A 398 -24.64 4.95 3.37
CA LEU A 398 -25.43 4.93 2.12
C LEU A 398 -25.85 3.52 1.68
N ILE A 399 -24.93 2.58 1.64
CA ILE A 399 -25.20 1.21 1.21
C ILE A 399 -24.42 0.20 2.05
N ARG A 400 -25.09 -0.81 2.56
CA ARG A 400 -24.45 -1.91 3.27
C ARG A 400 -23.78 -2.87 2.32
N THR A 401 -22.74 -3.53 2.75
CA THR A 401 -22.04 -4.55 1.95
C THR A 401 -22.96 -5.68 1.51
N ALA A 402 -23.92 -6.06 2.34
CA ALA A 402 -24.91 -7.08 2.01
C ALA A 402 -25.79 -6.69 0.81
N ASP A 403 -26.11 -5.40 0.66
CA ASP A 403 -26.96 -4.87 -0.40
C ASP A 403 -26.17 -4.63 -1.71
N GLY A 404 -24.85 -4.61 -1.63
CA GLY A 404 -23.96 -4.40 -2.78
C GLY A 404 -23.70 -5.63 -3.64
N VAL A 405 -23.99 -6.83 -3.14
CA VAL A 405 -23.74 -8.10 -3.84
C VAL A 405 -24.66 -8.28 -5.05
N SER A 406 -24.15 -8.92 -6.08
CA SER A 406 -24.90 -9.25 -7.29
C SER A 406 -26.04 -10.24 -6.98
N PRO A 407 -27.31 -9.88 -7.20
CA PRO A 407 -28.46 -10.70 -6.77
C PRO A 407 -28.63 -11.99 -7.59
N MET A 408 -28.10 -12.02 -8.83
CA MET A 408 -28.27 -13.15 -9.75
C MET A 408 -27.08 -14.12 -9.72
N VAL A 409 -26.06 -13.88 -8.89
CA VAL A 409 -24.87 -14.73 -8.83
C VAL A 409 -25.00 -15.76 -7.72
N SER A 410 -24.94 -17.04 -8.11
CA SER A 410 -25.03 -18.14 -7.16
C SER A 410 -23.75 -18.30 -6.32
N ALA A 411 -23.87 -18.87 -5.12
CA ALA A 411 -22.71 -19.18 -4.29
C ALA A 411 -21.71 -20.12 -5.00
N GLY A 412 -22.20 -21.05 -5.84
CA GLY A 412 -21.33 -21.91 -6.65
C GLY A 412 -20.51 -21.14 -7.69
N SER A 413 -21.11 -20.14 -8.35
CA SER A 413 -20.38 -19.28 -9.30
C SER A 413 -19.31 -18.43 -8.61
N VAL A 414 -19.62 -17.85 -7.44
CA VAL A 414 -18.64 -17.10 -6.65
C VAL A 414 -17.49 -18.01 -6.18
N LEU A 415 -17.81 -19.22 -5.69
CA LEU A 415 -16.79 -20.17 -5.27
C LEU A 415 -15.87 -20.55 -6.44
N PHE A 416 -16.44 -20.82 -7.62
CA PHE A 416 -15.67 -21.13 -8.82
C PHE A 416 -14.70 -20.00 -9.18
N THR A 417 -15.17 -18.75 -9.24
CA THR A 417 -14.32 -17.61 -9.57
C THR A 417 -13.29 -17.33 -8.47
N MET A 418 -13.65 -17.48 -7.20
CA MET A 418 -12.72 -17.34 -6.06
C MET A 418 -11.56 -18.34 -6.15
N VAL A 419 -11.87 -19.62 -6.40
CA VAL A 419 -10.85 -20.68 -6.56
C VAL A 419 -9.99 -20.38 -7.80
N THR A 420 -10.60 -20.02 -8.92
CA THR A 420 -9.89 -19.70 -10.17
C THR A 420 -8.90 -18.54 -9.97
N PHE A 421 -9.33 -17.43 -9.38
CA PHE A 421 -8.43 -16.29 -9.13
C PHE A 421 -7.36 -16.60 -8.08
N THR A 422 -7.68 -17.36 -7.04
CA THR A 422 -6.69 -17.79 -6.05
C THR A 422 -5.60 -18.67 -6.68
N LEU A 423 -5.98 -19.60 -7.55
CA LEU A 423 -5.02 -20.45 -8.28
C LEU A 423 -4.18 -19.62 -9.27
N LEU A 424 -4.82 -18.72 -10.03
CA LEU A 424 -4.13 -17.81 -10.92
C LEU A 424 -3.07 -16.99 -10.17
N TYR A 425 -3.45 -16.41 -9.04
CA TYR A 425 -2.53 -15.64 -8.20
C TYR A 425 -1.42 -16.50 -7.60
N GLY A 426 -1.71 -17.76 -7.24
CA GLY A 426 -0.68 -18.71 -6.83
C GLY A 426 0.36 -18.96 -7.91
N VAL A 427 -0.08 -19.12 -9.16
CA VAL A 427 0.82 -19.28 -10.32
C VAL A 427 1.63 -18.01 -10.56
N LEU A 428 1.00 -16.84 -10.53
CA LEU A 428 1.68 -15.55 -10.68
C LEU A 428 2.72 -15.32 -9.58
N ALA A 429 2.39 -15.64 -8.32
CA ALA A 429 3.33 -15.58 -7.19
C ALA A 429 4.54 -16.48 -7.40
N PHE A 430 4.31 -17.73 -7.86
CA PHE A 430 5.39 -18.67 -8.15
C PHE A 430 6.34 -18.13 -9.24
N ILE A 431 5.77 -17.58 -10.33
CA ILE A 431 6.55 -16.97 -11.42
C ILE A 431 7.33 -15.77 -10.92
N GLU A 432 6.68 -14.87 -10.21
CA GLU A 432 7.32 -13.64 -9.69
C GLU A 432 8.44 -13.93 -8.72
N VAL A 433 8.19 -14.75 -7.70
CA VAL A 433 9.22 -15.15 -6.74
C VAL A 433 10.38 -15.83 -7.45
N GLY A 434 10.07 -16.72 -8.42
CA GLY A 434 11.09 -17.38 -9.24
C GLY A 434 11.95 -16.41 -10.03
N LEU A 435 11.34 -15.43 -10.71
CA LEU A 435 12.05 -14.41 -11.49
C LEU A 435 12.85 -13.47 -10.58
N THR A 436 12.24 -12.97 -9.52
CA THR A 436 12.87 -12.10 -8.53
C THR A 436 14.09 -12.76 -7.89
N LEU A 437 13.94 -13.99 -7.40
CA LEU A 437 15.05 -14.75 -6.83
C LEU A 437 16.16 -15.04 -7.85
N ARG A 438 15.81 -15.31 -9.10
CA ARG A 438 16.80 -15.51 -10.18
C ARG A 438 17.62 -14.23 -10.40
N VAL A 439 16.97 -13.06 -10.52
CA VAL A 439 17.65 -11.78 -10.65
C VAL A 439 18.55 -11.49 -9.45
N ILE A 440 18.06 -11.70 -8.22
CA ILE A 440 18.82 -11.48 -6.99
C ILE A 440 20.03 -12.44 -6.92
N LYS A 441 19.83 -13.73 -7.21
CA LYS A 441 20.90 -14.74 -7.19
C LYS A 441 21.97 -14.47 -8.25
N ASN A 442 21.62 -14.03 -9.42
CA ASN A 442 22.58 -13.64 -10.46
C ASN A 442 23.38 -12.40 -10.04
N GLY A 443 22.70 -11.47 -9.33
CA GLY A 443 23.31 -10.21 -8.91
C GLY A 443 23.39 -9.18 -10.05
N PRO A 444 23.97 -8.00 -9.76
CA PRO A 444 24.19 -6.96 -10.77
C PRO A 444 25.17 -7.42 -11.84
N GLN A 445 24.97 -7.00 -13.09
CA GLN A 445 25.88 -7.28 -14.19
C GLN A 445 27.15 -6.48 -13.99
N THR A 446 28.27 -7.17 -13.83
CA THR A 446 29.60 -6.56 -13.62
C THR A 446 30.29 -6.12 -14.93
N GLU A 447 29.89 -6.69 -16.07
CA GLU A 447 30.47 -6.45 -17.38
C GLU A 447 29.97 -5.16 -18.07
N LEU A 448 29.19 -4.33 -17.37
CA LEU A 448 28.83 -2.99 -17.83
C LEU A 448 30.03 -2.05 -17.59
N ASP A 449 31.11 -2.24 -18.32
CA ASP A 449 32.17 -1.24 -18.46
C ASP A 449 31.64 -0.13 -19.39
N TYR A 450 31.07 0.88 -18.78
CA TYR A 450 30.70 2.12 -19.45
C TYR A 450 31.98 2.97 -19.53
N GLU A 451 32.62 2.95 -20.68
CA GLU A 451 33.62 3.95 -21.03
C GLU A 451 32.90 5.26 -21.37
N ASP A 452 33.25 6.35 -20.67
CA ASP A 452 32.66 7.66 -20.95
C ASP A 452 33.10 8.08 -22.38
N PRO A 453 32.16 8.34 -23.31
CA PRO A 453 32.49 8.77 -24.69
C PRO A 453 33.33 10.05 -24.74
N LYS A 454 33.41 10.83 -23.66
CA LYS A 454 34.27 12.02 -23.54
C LYS A 454 35.74 11.67 -23.33
N LEU A 455 36.07 10.41 -23.03
CA LEU A 455 37.43 9.93 -22.81
C LEU A 455 38.01 9.14 -23.98
N GLY A 456 37.35 9.12 -25.14
CA GLY A 456 37.92 8.57 -26.40
C GLY A 456 37.89 7.05 -26.53
N GLY A 457 37.07 6.34 -25.78
CA GLY A 457 36.90 4.89 -25.87
C GLY A 457 35.76 4.48 -26.80
N SER A 458 35.95 3.36 -27.50
CA SER A 458 35.08 2.81 -28.53
C SER A 458 33.65 2.51 -28.05
N GLU A 459 32.73 2.49 -29.02
CA GLU A 459 31.28 2.30 -28.89
C GLU A 459 30.86 1.31 -27.80
N SER A 460 30.03 1.81 -26.86
CA SER A 460 29.41 1.01 -25.78
C SER A 460 28.47 -0.02 -26.40
N LYS A 461 28.80 -1.29 -26.32
CA LYS A 461 27.93 -2.38 -26.74
C LYS A 461 26.77 -2.53 -25.71
N ASN A 462 25.55 -2.35 -26.25
CA ASN A 462 24.26 -2.79 -25.67
C ASN A 462 23.94 -2.40 -24.23
N LEU A 463 23.47 -1.16 -24.05
CA LEU A 463 22.79 -0.70 -22.82
C LEU A 463 21.33 -1.19 -22.70
N VAL A 464 20.80 -1.87 -23.72
CA VAL A 464 19.44 -2.44 -23.68
C VAL A 464 19.32 -3.43 -22.52
N MET A 465 18.25 -3.34 -21.75
CA MET A 465 17.95 -4.36 -20.73
C MET A 465 17.72 -5.70 -21.43
N ALA A 466 18.69 -6.61 -21.34
CA ALA A 466 18.49 -8.01 -21.73
C ALA A 466 17.55 -8.66 -20.71
N TYR A 467 16.40 -9.12 -21.19
CA TYR A 467 15.37 -9.82 -20.40
C TYR A 467 15.71 -11.30 -20.27
#